data_4caa813b194ad7c6bab781c816d889a9
#
_entry.id   4caa813b194ad7c6bab781c816d889a9
#
_cell.length_a   1.000
_cell.length_b   1.000
_cell.length_c   1.000
_cell.angle_alpha   90.00
_cell.angle_beta   90.00
_cell.angle_gamma   90.00
#
_symmetry.space_group_name_H-M   'P 1'
#
loop_
_entity.id
_entity.type
_entity.pdbx_description
1 polymer ?
#
loop_
_entity_poly.entity_id
_entity_poly.type
_entity_poly.pdbx_seq_one_letter_code
_entity_poly.pdbx_strand_id
1 'polypeptide(L)'
;ADGENRLKRILSYTERLAHKDFYDQVQDIVAVGLARYQDKYAKLYRNGVPFVLYEKYSRRDVSLLMNAGKDLSSTMYGMSQLGDDVFIFVTYHKEENTDEEKEYVDGKPDYADEFVDNVIFRWDSQIDKKLDGAYMDKVLNTPRKHLFVQKTDAENNFFYMGEFDVLEAHEAEKKNNRGVLKPICKLKFKMQTAVREDLLRYLQSGKTMEEK
;
A
#
# COMPACT_ATOMS: atom_id res chain seq x y z
N ALA A 1 -5.10 -15.84 15.75
CA ALA A 1 -3.84 -16.57 15.61
C ALA A 1 -3.09 -16.51 16.92
N ASP A 2 -2.35 -17.55 17.28
CA ASP A 2 -1.38 -17.50 18.35
C ASP A 2 0.00 -17.12 17.80
N GLY A 3 0.95 -16.81 18.67
CA GLY A 3 2.30 -16.40 18.26
C GLY A 3 3.11 -17.47 17.48
N GLU A 4 2.53 -18.64 17.23
CA GLU A 4 3.13 -19.74 16.46
C GLU A 4 2.53 -19.89 15.05
N ASN A 5 1.81 -18.88 14.54
CA ASN A 5 1.11 -18.91 13.24
C ASN A 5 0.06 -20.04 13.11
N ARG A 6 -0.54 -20.42 14.23
CA ARG A 6 -1.62 -21.43 14.26
C ARG A 6 -2.98 -20.77 14.40
N LEU A 7 -3.95 -21.28 13.65
CA LEU A 7 -5.34 -20.86 13.80
C LEU A 7 -5.96 -21.54 15.01
N LYS A 8 -6.50 -20.78 15.95
CA LYS A 8 -7.33 -21.31 17.05
C LYS A 8 -8.76 -21.46 16.57
N ARG A 9 -9.32 -22.63 16.83
CA ARG A 9 -10.74 -22.91 16.56
C ARG A 9 -11.59 -22.35 17.71
N ILE A 10 -12.65 -21.63 17.38
CA ILE A 10 -13.69 -21.30 18.38
C ILE A 10 -14.58 -22.50 18.60
N LEU A 11 -15.19 -22.60 19.79
CA LEU A 11 -15.99 -23.77 20.22
C LEU A 11 -17.10 -24.09 19.22
N SER A 12 -17.89 -23.09 18.81
CA SER A 12 -18.97 -23.28 17.84
C SER A 12 -18.51 -23.79 16.47
N TYR A 13 -17.29 -23.45 16.04
CA TYR A 13 -16.72 -23.98 14.81
C TYR A 13 -16.29 -25.44 14.98
N THR A 14 -15.73 -25.78 16.13
CA THR A 14 -15.33 -27.16 16.47
C THR A 14 -16.55 -28.09 16.51
N GLU A 15 -17.67 -27.63 17.09
CA GLU A 15 -18.93 -28.37 17.09
C GLU A 15 -19.46 -28.63 15.68
N ARG A 16 -19.43 -27.62 14.80
CA ARG A 16 -19.84 -27.79 13.39
C ARG A 16 -18.96 -28.79 12.62
N LEU A 17 -17.67 -28.84 12.92
CA LEU A 17 -16.75 -29.80 12.28
C LEU A 17 -17.05 -31.27 12.63
N ALA A 18 -17.89 -31.53 13.67
CA ALA A 18 -18.39 -32.86 13.96
C ALA A 18 -19.41 -33.36 12.93
N HIS A 19 -20.01 -32.46 12.15
CA HIS A 19 -20.89 -32.81 11.04
C HIS A 19 -20.05 -33.08 9.79
N LYS A 20 -20.13 -34.30 9.25
CA LYS A 20 -19.29 -34.76 8.15
C LYS A 20 -19.34 -33.85 6.93
N ASP A 21 -20.52 -33.45 6.48
CA ASP A 21 -20.69 -32.63 5.29
C ASP A 21 -20.01 -31.26 5.44
N PHE A 22 -20.10 -30.64 6.63
CA PHE A 22 -19.44 -29.39 6.91
C PHE A 22 -17.91 -29.55 6.98
N TYR A 23 -17.43 -30.64 7.56
CA TYR A 23 -16.02 -30.99 7.60
C TYR A 23 -15.45 -31.17 6.20
N ASP A 24 -16.11 -31.94 5.36
CA ASP A 24 -15.68 -32.22 3.97
C ASP A 24 -15.61 -30.89 3.16
N GLN A 25 -16.63 -30.02 3.26
CA GLN A 25 -16.60 -28.71 2.60
C GLN A 25 -15.43 -27.82 3.07
N VAL A 26 -15.12 -27.83 4.35
CA VAL A 26 -13.97 -27.09 4.88
C VAL A 26 -12.66 -27.65 4.34
N GLN A 27 -12.52 -28.98 4.27
CA GLN A 27 -11.33 -29.63 3.70
C GLN A 27 -11.15 -29.26 2.22
N ASP A 28 -12.22 -29.26 1.43
CA ASP A 28 -12.18 -28.86 0.02
C ASP A 28 -11.74 -27.39 -0.14
N ILE A 29 -12.29 -26.48 0.66
CA ILE A 29 -11.89 -25.05 0.64
C ILE A 29 -10.41 -24.89 0.96
N VAL A 30 -9.92 -25.60 1.99
CA VAL A 30 -8.50 -25.55 2.39
C VAL A 30 -7.62 -26.15 1.27
N ALA A 31 -8.01 -27.27 0.70
CA ALA A 31 -7.25 -27.90 -0.39
C ALA A 31 -7.14 -27.00 -1.63
N VAL A 32 -8.24 -26.35 -2.03
CA VAL A 32 -8.25 -25.37 -3.13
C VAL A 32 -7.39 -24.17 -2.79
N GLY A 33 -7.45 -23.65 -1.55
CA GLY A 33 -6.62 -22.56 -1.09
C GLY A 33 -5.12 -22.88 -1.15
N LEU A 34 -4.73 -24.06 -0.68
CA LEU A 34 -3.34 -24.55 -0.74
C LEU A 34 -2.84 -24.74 -2.18
N ALA A 35 -3.66 -25.33 -3.04
CA ALA A 35 -3.31 -25.52 -4.45
C ALA A 35 -3.07 -24.16 -5.15
N ARG A 36 -3.96 -23.19 -4.95
CA ARG A 36 -3.80 -21.82 -5.48
C ARG A 36 -2.56 -21.12 -4.93
N TYR A 37 -2.28 -21.29 -3.65
CA TYR A 37 -1.08 -20.74 -3.04
C TYR A 37 0.19 -21.31 -3.70
N GLN A 38 0.26 -22.63 -3.84
CA GLN A 38 1.43 -23.28 -4.44
C GLN A 38 1.63 -22.90 -5.90
N ASP A 39 0.54 -22.84 -6.67
CA ASP A 39 0.58 -22.51 -8.09
C ASP A 39 1.00 -21.03 -8.31
N LYS A 40 0.37 -20.11 -7.61
CA LYS A 40 0.44 -18.67 -7.91
C LYS A 40 1.40 -17.88 -7.00
N TYR A 41 1.44 -18.22 -5.71
CA TYR A 41 2.05 -17.32 -4.72
C TYR A 41 3.30 -17.86 -4.02
N ALA A 42 3.48 -19.18 -3.91
CA ALA A 42 4.57 -19.75 -3.10
C ALA A 42 5.96 -19.27 -3.49
N LYS A 43 6.21 -19.00 -4.79
CA LYS A 43 7.50 -18.52 -5.30
C LYS A 43 7.73 -17.03 -5.05
N LEU A 44 6.67 -16.26 -4.86
CA LEU A 44 6.70 -14.80 -4.74
C LEU A 44 6.55 -14.33 -3.28
N TYR A 45 5.95 -15.19 -2.43
CA TYR A 45 5.75 -14.89 -1.02
C TYR A 45 7.07 -14.90 -0.26
N ARG A 46 7.34 -13.83 0.48
CA ARG A 46 8.49 -13.72 1.38
C ARG A 46 8.05 -13.97 2.81
N ASN A 47 8.85 -14.74 3.57
CA ASN A 47 8.56 -15.03 4.97
C ASN A 47 8.38 -13.74 5.78
N GLY A 48 7.29 -13.68 6.54
CA GLY A 48 6.96 -12.55 7.40
C GLY A 48 6.21 -11.40 6.73
N VAL A 49 6.05 -11.42 5.39
CA VAL A 49 5.26 -10.42 4.66
C VAL A 49 4.11 -11.13 3.95
N PRO A 50 2.83 -10.84 4.30
CA PRO A 50 1.68 -11.53 3.72
C PRO A 50 1.28 -10.99 2.33
N PHE A 51 2.18 -10.25 1.66
CA PHE A 51 1.93 -9.65 0.36
C PHE A 51 2.87 -10.21 -0.70
N VAL A 52 2.32 -10.42 -1.87
CA VAL A 52 3.05 -10.87 -3.06
C VAL A 52 3.37 -9.67 -3.93
N LEU A 53 4.62 -9.48 -4.32
CA LEU A 53 5.06 -8.37 -5.17
C LEU A 53 4.22 -8.29 -6.44
N TYR A 54 3.73 -7.06 -6.70
CA TYR A 54 2.94 -6.68 -7.90
C TYR A 54 1.54 -7.26 -7.98
N GLU A 55 1.08 -8.01 -6.96
CA GLU A 55 -0.34 -8.34 -6.82
C GLU A 55 -1.12 -7.15 -6.27
N LYS A 56 -2.42 -7.11 -6.58
CA LYS A 56 -3.31 -6.02 -6.16
C LYS A 56 -4.01 -6.34 -4.85
N TYR A 57 -4.03 -5.37 -3.95
CA TYR A 57 -4.70 -5.45 -2.65
C TYR A 57 -5.53 -4.19 -2.41
N SER A 58 -6.72 -4.36 -1.87
CA SER A 58 -7.47 -3.25 -1.27
C SER A 58 -6.92 -2.91 0.11
N ARG A 59 -7.22 -1.74 0.63
CA ARG A 59 -6.90 -1.38 2.04
C ARG A 59 -7.51 -2.36 3.04
N ARG A 60 -8.68 -2.91 2.70
CA ARG A 60 -9.33 -3.95 3.49
C ARG A 60 -8.51 -5.24 3.52
N ASP A 61 -8.01 -5.69 2.36
CA ASP A 61 -7.17 -6.89 2.30
C ASP A 61 -5.91 -6.71 3.14
N VAL A 62 -5.27 -5.53 3.07
CA VAL A 62 -4.09 -5.23 3.90
C VAL A 62 -4.43 -5.31 5.38
N SER A 63 -5.52 -4.70 5.84
CA SER A 63 -5.91 -4.74 7.25
C SER A 63 -6.20 -6.17 7.75
N LEU A 64 -6.83 -7.00 6.93
CA LEU A 64 -7.16 -8.38 7.28
C LEU A 64 -5.92 -9.29 7.25
N LEU A 65 -5.07 -9.18 6.23
CA LEU A 65 -3.84 -9.95 6.10
C LEU A 65 -2.84 -9.63 7.22
N MET A 66 -2.82 -8.37 7.67
CA MET A 66 -2.03 -7.94 8.84
C MET A 66 -2.68 -8.27 10.18
N ASN A 67 -3.78 -9.02 10.16
CA ASN A 67 -4.49 -9.46 11.37
C ASN A 67 -4.89 -8.31 12.30
N ALA A 68 -5.38 -7.20 11.74
CA ALA A 68 -5.83 -6.03 12.51
C ALA A 68 -7.08 -6.29 13.38
N GLY A 69 -7.65 -7.49 13.30
CA GLY A 69 -8.84 -7.91 14.06
C GLY A 69 -10.16 -7.30 13.56
N LYS A 70 -10.10 -6.26 12.74
CA LYS A 70 -11.26 -5.60 12.11
C LYS A 70 -10.85 -4.94 10.79
N ASP A 71 -11.83 -4.56 10.00
CA ASP A 71 -11.63 -3.77 8.78
C ASP A 71 -11.24 -2.33 9.15
N LEU A 72 -10.03 -1.92 8.78
CA LEU A 72 -9.51 -0.56 8.99
C LEU A 72 -9.46 0.26 7.69
N SER A 73 -10.01 -0.23 6.58
CA SER A 73 -9.90 0.40 5.25
C SER A 73 -10.31 1.87 5.23
N SER A 74 -11.33 2.24 6.02
CA SER A 74 -11.82 3.62 6.15
C SER A 74 -10.86 4.58 6.86
N THR A 75 -9.81 4.08 7.50
CA THR A 75 -8.81 4.90 8.22
C THR A 75 -7.40 4.80 7.59
N MET A 76 -7.22 3.94 6.60
CA MET A 76 -5.93 3.68 5.95
C MET A 76 -5.73 4.61 4.73
N TYR A 77 -5.69 5.92 4.97
CA TYR A 77 -5.44 6.91 3.92
C TYR A 77 -4.03 7.49 4.00
N GLY A 78 -3.34 7.52 2.84
CA GLY A 78 -1.97 7.99 2.77
C GLY A 78 -1.03 7.06 3.54
N MET A 79 -0.78 7.34 4.82
CA MET A 79 0.06 6.51 5.68
C MET A 79 -0.75 5.89 6.82
N SER A 80 -0.52 4.61 7.10
CA SER A 80 -1.08 3.87 8.23
C SER A 80 -0.03 2.98 8.87
N GLN A 81 -0.14 2.76 10.18
CA GLN A 81 0.75 1.86 10.94
C GLN A 81 -0.06 0.74 11.59
N LEU A 82 0.41 -0.49 11.46
CA LEU A 82 -0.09 -1.67 12.17
C LEU A 82 1.09 -2.43 12.78
N GLY A 83 1.24 -2.37 14.09
CA GLY A 83 2.39 -2.95 14.78
C GLY A 83 3.72 -2.33 14.31
N ASP A 84 4.63 -3.19 13.86
CA ASP A 84 5.96 -2.82 13.37
C ASP A 84 5.98 -2.54 11.85
N ASP A 85 4.83 -2.34 11.24
CA ASP A 85 4.68 -2.12 9.81
C ASP A 85 4.01 -0.78 9.53
N VAL A 86 4.59 -0.03 8.59
CA VAL A 86 4.00 1.18 8.01
C VAL A 86 3.62 0.91 6.56
N PHE A 87 2.43 1.34 6.18
CA PHE A 87 1.85 1.21 4.85
C PHE A 87 1.65 2.58 4.25
N ILE A 88 2.22 2.84 3.09
CA ILE A 88 2.03 4.05 2.30
C ILE A 88 1.16 3.69 1.09
N PHE A 89 0.01 4.35 0.96
CA PHE A 89 -0.93 4.19 -0.14
C PHE A 89 -0.91 5.42 -1.02
N VAL A 90 -0.57 5.25 -2.29
CA VAL A 90 -0.40 6.34 -3.25
C VAL A 90 -1.28 6.11 -4.47
N THR A 91 -1.96 7.17 -4.92
CA THR A 91 -2.55 7.26 -6.25
C THR A 91 -1.60 8.02 -7.16
N TYR A 92 -1.14 7.38 -8.24
CA TYR A 92 -0.11 7.92 -9.14
C TYR A 92 -0.63 9.11 -9.96
N HIS A 93 -1.81 8.97 -10.57
CA HIS A 93 -2.52 10.05 -11.25
C HIS A 93 -3.80 10.37 -10.48
N LYS A 94 -3.75 11.38 -9.63
CA LYS A 94 -4.93 11.87 -8.91
C LYS A 94 -5.85 12.58 -9.91
N GLU A 95 -7.16 12.32 -9.82
CA GLU A 95 -8.13 13.16 -10.52
C GLU A 95 -8.09 14.53 -9.86
N GLU A 96 -7.75 15.54 -10.66
CA GLU A 96 -7.68 16.90 -10.15
C GLU A 96 -9.09 17.35 -9.74
N ASN A 97 -9.25 17.75 -8.49
CA ASN A 97 -10.28 18.72 -8.17
C ASN A 97 -9.91 20.00 -8.94
N THR A 98 -10.81 20.43 -9.81
CA THR A 98 -10.65 21.43 -10.87
C THR A 98 -10.26 22.84 -10.41
N ASP A 99 -9.91 23.04 -9.14
CA ASP A 99 -9.69 24.34 -8.50
C ASP A 99 -8.28 24.58 -7.98
N GLU A 100 -7.32 23.67 -8.19
CA GLU A 100 -5.93 23.89 -7.80
C GLU A 100 -5.08 24.25 -9.02
N GLU A 101 -4.52 25.47 -9.03
CA GLU A 101 -3.49 25.86 -9.99
C GLU A 101 -2.32 24.89 -9.92
N LYS A 102 -2.02 24.22 -11.03
CA LYS A 102 -0.88 23.33 -11.16
C LYS A 102 0.41 24.15 -10.96
N GLU A 103 1.18 23.81 -9.97
CA GLU A 103 2.55 24.29 -9.88
C GLU A 103 3.36 23.47 -10.91
N TYR A 104 3.84 24.14 -11.97
CA TYR A 104 4.68 23.53 -12.99
C TYR A 104 6.14 23.86 -12.70
N VAL A 105 6.99 22.84 -12.63
CA VAL A 105 8.43 23.00 -12.63
C VAL A 105 8.94 22.51 -13.99
N ASP A 106 9.64 23.39 -14.72
CA ASP A 106 10.17 23.14 -16.07
C ASP A 106 9.13 22.62 -17.08
N GLY A 107 7.86 23.10 -17.00
CA GLY A 107 6.81 22.75 -17.94
C GLY A 107 6.23 21.34 -17.74
N LYS A 108 6.59 20.64 -16.63
CA LYS A 108 5.99 19.38 -16.22
C LYS A 108 5.16 19.61 -14.95
N PRO A 109 3.99 18.94 -14.81
CA PRO A 109 3.25 19.00 -13.56
C PRO A 109 4.15 18.47 -12.43
N ASP A 110 4.22 19.20 -11.31
CA ASP A 110 4.95 18.74 -10.11
C ASP A 110 4.13 17.60 -9.46
N TYR A 111 4.30 16.40 -9.98
CA TYR A 111 3.76 15.20 -9.36
C TYR A 111 4.61 14.88 -8.14
N ALA A 112 4.06 15.17 -6.98
CA ALA A 112 4.72 14.98 -5.70
C ALA A 112 5.01 13.50 -5.38
N ASP A 113 4.27 12.57 -5.99
CA ASP A 113 4.34 11.12 -5.72
C ASP A 113 4.67 10.38 -7.02
N GLU A 114 5.95 10.10 -7.28
CA GLU A 114 6.37 9.46 -8.55
C GLU A 114 7.60 8.56 -8.39
N PHE A 115 7.72 7.59 -9.29
CA PHE A 115 8.96 6.87 -9.51
C PHE A 115 9.92 7.71 -10.35
N VAL A 116 11.10 8.02 -9.78
CA VAL A 116 12.21 8.68 -10.49
C VAL A 116 12.85 7.70 -11.46
N ASP A 117 13.03 6.47 -10.99
CA ASP A 117 13.52 5.31 -11.73
C ASP A 117 12.87 4.05 -11.16
N ASN A 118 13.37 2.87 -11.49
CA ASN A 118 12.80 1.61 -11.01
C ASN A 118 13.14 1.27 -9.55
N VAL A 119 13.91 2.11 -8.84
CA VAL A 119 14.34 1.88 -7.46
C VAL A 119 13.96 3.04 -6.55
N ILE A 120 13.91 4.27 -7.07
CA ILE A 120 13.68 5.48 -6.28
C ILE A 120 12.26 6.00 -6.49
N PHE A 121 11.54 6.18 -5.38
CA PHE A 121 10.21 6.77 -5.33
C PHE A 121 10.24 8.07 -4.53
N ARG A 122 9.68 9.16 -5.08
CA ARG A 122 9.42 10.40 -4.36
C ARG A 122 8.04 10.35 -3.72
N TRP A 123 7.93 10.87 -2.53
CA TRP A 123 6.66 10.93 -1.81
C TRP A 123 6.55 12.22 -1.00
N ASP A 124 5.38 12.86 -1.07
CA ASP A 124 5.03 13.99 -0.24
C ASP A 124 4.06 13.56 0.86
N SER A 125 4.31 14.00 2.09
CA SER A 125 3.36 13.78 3.19
C SER A 125 2.08 14.57 2.96
N GLN A 126 1.05 14.22 3.73
CA GLN A 126 -0.12 15.08 3.84
C GLN A 126 0.27 16.47 4.37
N ILE A 127 -0.54 17.47 4.04
CA ILE A 127 -0.39 18.86 4.55
C ILE A 127 -0.48 18.88 6.09
N ASP A 128 0.17 19.87 6.70
CA ASP A 128 0.32 20.04 8.16
C ASP A 128 1.13 18.90 8.83
N LYS A 129 2.09 18.32 8.13
CA LYS A 129 3.03 17.35 8.71
C LYS A 129 4.42 17.96 8.79
N LYS A 130 5.04 17.84 9.99
CA LYS A 130 6.41 18.25 10.27
C LYS A 130 7.29 17.04 10.43
N LEU A 131 8.59 17.20 10.14
CA LEU A 131 9.55 16.11 10.16
C LEU A 131 9.74 15.53 11.57
N ASP A 132 9.69 16.37 12.60
CA ASP A 132 9.77 16.02 14.02
C ASP A 132 8.43 15.58 14.64
N GLY A 133 7.38 15.51 13.82
CA GLY A 133 6.03 15.16 14.28
C GLY A 133 5.80 13.66 14.37
N ALA A 134 4.87 13.23 15.24
CA ALA A 134 4.52 11.82 15.47
C ALA A 134 4.07 11.08 14.19
N TYR A 135 3.57 11.78 13.17
CA TYR A 135 3.24 11.18 11.89
C TYR A 135 4.49 10.75 11.12
N MET A 136 5.50 11.62 11.07
CA MET A 136 6.76 11.33 10.37
C MET A 136 7.64 10.38 11.17
N ASP A 137 7.60 10.44 12.50
CA ASP A 137 8.28 9.46 13.37
C ASP A 137 7.90 8.02 12.99
N LYS A 138 6.62 7.76 12.72
CA LYS A 138 6.16 6.46 12.25
C LYS A 138 6.80 6.05 10.93
N VAL A 139 6.86 6.96 9.95
CA VAL A 139 7.46 6.67 8.63
C VAL A 139 8.96 6.45 8.73
N LEU A 140 9.64 7.24 9.55
CA LEU A 140 11.10 7.20 9.66
C LEU A 140 11.59 6.01 10.50
N ASN A 141 10.96 5.76 11.64
CA ASN A 141 11.48 4.88 12.69
C ASN A 141 10.81 3.51 12.76
N THR A 142 9.67 3.27 12.08
CA THR A 142 9.08 1.93 12.04
C THR A 142 9.98 0.98 11.24
N PRO A 143 10.22 -0.26 11.72
CA PRO A 143 11.17 -1.18 11.08
C PRO A 143 10.82 -1.57 9.65
N ARG A 144 9.56 -1.88 9.36
CA ARG A 144 9.13 -2.32 8.04
C ARG A 144 8.20 -1.30 7.39
N LYS A 145 8.48 -0.97 6.14
CA LYS A 145 7.77 0.06 5.38
C LYS A 145 7.35 -0.50 4.04
N HIS A 146 6.07 -0.42 3.73
CA HIS A 146 5.45 -1.03 2.56
C HIS A 146 4.82 0.03 1.65
N LEU A 147 5.11 -0.05 0.36
CA LEU A 147 4.54 0.84 -0.65
C LEU A 147 3.45 0.14 -1.45
N PHE A 148 2.29 0.79 -1.52
CA PHE A 148 1.14 0.39 -2.31
C PHE A 148 0.75 1.51 -3.27
N VAL A 149 0.67 1.21 -4.56
CA VAL A 149 0.42 2.21 -5.61
C VAL A 149 -0.74 1.78 -6.50
N GLN A 150 -1.72 2.65 -6.67
CA GLN A 150 -2.72 2.52 -7.73
C GLN A 150 -2.48 3.57 -8.81
N LYS A 151 -2.93 3.31 -10.04
CA LYS A 151 -2.70 4.22 -11.15
C LYS A 151 -3.58 5.46 -11.06
N THR A 152 -4.88 5.28 -10.81
CA THR A 152 -5.88 6.37 -10.76
C THR A 152 -6.82 6.19 -9.58
N ASP A 153 -7.53 7.25 -9.21
CA ASP A 153 -8.54 7.21 -8.14
C ASP A 153 -9.77 6.35 -8.46
N ALA A 154 -9.99 6.02 -9.74
CA ALA A 154 -11.04 5.10 -10.16
C ALA A 154 -10.76 3.64 -9.75
N GLU A 155 -9.51 3.31 -9.40
CA GLU A 155 -9.15 1.98 -8.93
C GLU A 155 -9.40 1.85 -7.41
N ASN A 156 -9.86 0.66 -6.98
CA ASN A 156 -10.04 0.36 -5.56
C ASN A 156 -8.87 -0.45 -4.96
N ASN A 157 -8.01 -0.97 -5.83
CA ASN A 157 -6.92 -1.86 -5.46
C ASN A 157 -5.57 -1.26 -5.86
N PHE A 158 -4.59 -1.49 -4.99
CA PHE A 158 -3.22 -0.98 -5.12
C PHE A 158 -2.28 -2.14 -5.42
N PHE A 159 -1.36 -1.95 -6.34
CA PHE A 159 -0.23 -2.86 -6.51
C PHE A 159 0.68 -2.79 -5.30
N TYR A 160 1.05 -3.92 -4.74
CA TYR A 160 2.10 -3.98 -3.73
C TYR A 160 3.46 -3.86 -4.41
N MET A 161 4.13 -2.74 -4.17
CA MET A 161 5.42 -2.42 -4.79
C MET A 161 6.61 -3.00 -4.01
N GLY A 162 6.38 -3.53 -2.81
CA GLY A 162 7.41 -4.08 -1.94
C GLY A 162 7.76 -3.20 -0.75
N GLU A 163 8.82 -3.60 -0.05
CA GLU A 163 9.38 -2.84 1.06
C GLU A 163 10.35 -1.78 0.57
N PHE A 164 10.51 -0.71 1.35
CA PHE A 164 11.41 0.39 1.05
C PHE A 164 12.14 0.91 2.30
N ASP A 165 13.25 1.59 2.06
CA ASP A 165 13.98 2.37 3.05
C ASP A 165 13.87 3.86 2.73
N VAL A 166 13.86 4.70 3.77
CA VAL A 166 13.89 6.16 3.58
C VAL A 166 15.33 6.60 3.36
N LEU A 167 15.63 7.18 2.19
CA LEU A 167 16.96 7.72 1.86
C LEU A 167 17.13 9.15 2.34
N GLU A 168 16.12 9.97 2.07
CA GLU A 168 16.13 11.40 2.35
C GLU A 168 14.77 11.82 2.86
N ALA A 169 14.76 12.77 3.80
CA ALA A 169 13.56 13.43 4.29
C ALA A 169 13.90 14.89 4.62
N HIS A 170 13.09 15.82 4.16
CA HIS A 170 13.21 17.25 4.49
C HIS A 170 11.85 17.91 4.53
N GLU A 171 11.78 19.03 5.25
CA GLU A 171 10.58 19.86 5.29
C GLU A 171 10.50 20.77 4.08
N ALA A 172 9.29 21.03 3.64
CA ALA A 172 8.94 21.98 2.60
C ALA A 172 7.60 22.63 2.94
N GLU A 173 7.16 23.56 2.14
CA GLU A 173 5.85 24.21 2.29
C GLU A 173 5.02 23.99 1.03
N LYS A 174 3.72 23.76 1.21
CA LYS A 174 2.73 23.66 0.14
C LYS A 174 1.50 24.50 0.48
N LYS A 175 0.91 25.16 -0.51
CA LYS A 175 -0.35 25.87 -0.33
C LYS A 175 -1.49 24.86 -0.15
N ASN A 176 -2.34 25.11 0.84
CA ASN A 176 -3.60 24.40 0.98
C ASN A 176 -4.67 24.99 0.06
N ASN A 177 -5.86 24.41 0.03
CA ASN A 177 -7.01 24.84 -0.79
C ASN A 177 -7.50 26.27 -0.50
N ARG A 178 -6.95 26.92 0.54
CA ARG A 178 -7.21 28.33 0.89
C ARG A 178 -6.03 29.23 0.54
N GLY A 179 -5.04 28.75 -0.20
CA GLY A 179 -3.84 29.47 -0.57
C GLY A 179 -2.85 29.73 0.58
N VAL A 180 -3.04 29.11 1.74
CA VAL A 180 -2.18 29.28 2.91
C VAL A 180 -1.04 28.29 2.85
N LEU A 181 0.21 28.74 2.97
CA LEU A 181 1.39 27.88 3.07
C LEU A 181 1.34 27.04 4.35
N LYS A 182 1.57 25.77 4.20
CA LYS A 182 1.52 24.75 5.24
C LYS A 182 2.71 23.81 5.13
N PRO A 183 3.25 23.31 6.24
CA PRO A 183 4.37 22.39 6.21
C PRO A 183 3.96 21.05 5.60
N ILE A 184 4.86 20.50 4.79
CA ILE A 184 4.84 19.13 4.30
C ILE A 184 6.23 18.54 4.48
N CYS A 185 6.33 17.21 4.42
CA CYS A 185 7.61 16.51 4.35
C CYS A 185 7.75 15.87 2.97
N LYS A 186 8.88 16.13 2.33
CA LYS A 186 9.27 15.48 1.06
C LYS A 186 10.28 14.40 1.34
N LEU A 187 10.01 13.19 0.85
CA LEU A 187 10.85 12.02 1.09
C LEU A 187 11.25 11.35 -0.21
N LYS A 188 12.42 10.72 -0.19
CA LYS A 188 12.84 9.74 -1.19
C LYS A 188 12.92 8.37 -0.55
N PHE A 189 12.22 7.42 -1.16
CA PHE A 189 12.25 6.01 -0.78
C PHE A 189 13.13 5.24 -1.75
N LYS A 190 13.92 4.32 -1.20
CA LYS A 190 14.64 3.31 -1.98
C LYS A 190 13.93 1.99 -1.84
N MET A 191 13.39 1.48 -2.93
CA MET A 191 12.78 0.17 -2.97
C MET A 191 13.82 -0.93 -2.74
N GLN A 192 13.53 -1.89 -1.89
CA GLN A 192 14.41 -3.04 -1.64
C GLN A 192 14.47 -4.00 -2.84
N THR A 193 13.45 -3.97 -3.69
CA THR A 193 13.42 -4.71 -4.96
C THR A 193 13.08 -3.74 -6.07
N ALA A 194 13.90 -3.72 -7.12
CA ALA A 194 13.64 -2.90 -8.29
C ALA A 194 12.27 -3.23 -8.91
N VAL A 195 11.52 -2.20 -9.23
CA VAL A 195 10.19 -2.33 -9.83
C VAL A 195 10.30 -2.83 -11.26
N ARG A 196 9.42 -3.72 -11.66
CA ARG A 196 9.35 -4.24 -13.04
C ARG A 196 9.08 -3.10 -14.02
N GLU A 197 9.82 -3.07 -15.12
CA GLU A 197 9.70 -2.00 -16.12
C GLU A 197 8.32 -1.91 -16.78
N ASP A 198 7.65 -3.04 -16.99
CA ASP A 198 6.30 -3.06 -17.58
C ASP A 198 5.28 -2.39 -16.65
N LEU A 199 5.36 -2.65 -15.33
CA LEU A 199 4.52 -2.02 -14.34
C LEU A 199 4.86 -0.53 -14.18
N LEU A 200 6.14 -0.18 -14.19
CA LEU A 200 6.57 1.21 -14.12
C LEU A 200 6.02 2.01 -15.32
N ARG A 201 6.16 1.49 -16.53
CA ARG A 201 5.59 2.09 -17.74
C ARG A 201 4.06 2.21 -17.67
N TYR A 202 3.39 1.19 -17.12
CA TYR A 202 1.94 1.24 -16.91
C TYR A 202 1.54 2.38 -15.98
N LEU A 203 2.23 2.54 -14.85
CA LEU A 203 1.95 3.60 -13.88
C LEU A 203 2.24 4.99 -14.46
N GLN A 204 3.36 5.15 -15.19
CA GLN A 204 3.79 6.42 -15.79
C GLN A 204 3.01 6.81 -17.05
N SER A 205 2.39 5.84 -17.73
CA SER A 205 1.55 6.17 -18.87
C SER A 205 0.39 7.04 -18.44
N GLY A 206 0.27 8.23 -19.04
CA GLY A 206 -0.86 9.12 -18.81
C GLY A 206 -2.22 8.43 -18.98
N LYS A 207 -3.33 9.08 -18.60
CA LYS A 207 -4.67 8.57 -18.90
C LYS A 207 -4.67 8.16 -20.38
N THR A 208 -4.96 6.91 -20.66
CA THR A 208 -5.11 6.41 -22.02
C THR A 208 -6.10 7.35 -22.70
N MET A 209 -5.69 7.98 -23.80
CA MET A 209 -6.65 8.64 -24.66
C MET A 209 -7.74 7.63 -24.96
N GLU A 210 -8.98 7.98 -24.67
CA GLU A 210 -10.13 7.19 -25.04
C GLU A 210 -9.93 6.73 -26.47
N GLU A 211 -9.84 5.43 -26.69
CA GLU A 211 -9.98 4.87 -28.03
C GLU A 211 -11.35 5.29 -28.55
N LYS A 212 -11.32 6.11 -29.58
CA LYS A 212 -12.49 6.50 -30.35
C LYS A 212 -13.05 5.31 -31.10
#